data_bdd546bec47585cdf51c1ee210920ccd
#
_entry.id   bdd546bec47585cdf51c1ee210920ccd
#
_cell.length_a   1.000
_cell.length_b   1.000
_cell.length_c   1.000
_cell.angle_alpha   90.00
_cell.angle_beta   90.00
_cell.angle_gamma   90.00
#
_symmetry.space_group_name_H-M   'P 1'
#
loop_
_entity.id
_entity.type
_entity.pdbx_description
1 polymer ?
#
loop_
_entity_poly.entity_id
_entity_poly.type
_entity_poly.pdbx_seq_one_letter_code
_entity_poly.pdbx_strand_id
1 'polypeptide(L)'
;MKQIFNIPIYQLLIDEKNLRLICVGRRMHIFDINTMKKISTIGGFSDLSMAVIGSDKLYTIGTQGELKIFDRENFQYKASVQTYVHDGKIFINAKNDKICVWGAKRRIIEVAVVDLAELSVNRYDFPWRTNEFISYYRGKLYGFDGDNFYVSESFRVNKAGRRKGLKDTTTYGIYSIEGNSLCKKETIFETDVYCFIWGCFDGGVYDSDIIIYNGKAISCKRLFKKYVSFVKKCDSGFIVGTGSKFLYKVSDDFSEKRKVCEEEFLSDCLEYGGHYYVGTWEKLVIIDDNDDIRE
;
A
#
# COMPACT_ATOMS: atom_id res chain seq x y z
N MET A 1 22.43 -14.21 -9.18
CA MET A 1 22.71 -15.00 -7.92
C MET A 1 21.64 -14.66 -6.90
N LYS A 2 21.06 -15.68 -6.25
CA LYS A 2 20.00 -15.50 -5.25
C LYS A 2 20.60 -15.36 -3.85
N GLN A 3 20.36 -14.24 -3.16
CA GLN A 3 20.79 -14.02 -1.78
C GLN A 3 19.55 -14.04 -0.85
N ILE A 4 19.65 -14.68 0.32
CA ILE A 4 18.51 -14.88 1.23
C ILE A 4 18.87 -14.41 2.64
N PHE A 5 17.97 -13.63 3.25
CA PHE A 5 18.04 -13.20 4.64
C PHE A 5 16.75 -13.64 5.38
N ASN A 6 16.90 -14.38 6.47
CA ASN A 6 15.78 -14.88 7.28
C ASN A 6 15.20 -13.78 8.18
N ILE A 7 14.50 -12.84 7.58
CA ILE A 7 13.79 -11.74 8.25
C ILE A 7 12.39 -11.60 7.67
N PRO A 8 11.33 -11.57 8.47
CA PRO A 8 9.97 -11.35 7.99
C PRO A 8 9.82 -9.94 7.45
N ILE A 9 9.23 -9.81 6.27
CA ILE A 9 9.02 -8.55 5.57
C ILE A 9 7.52 -8.33 5.36
N TYR A 10 7.03 -7.15 5.72
CA TYR A 10 5.67 -6.68 5.41
C TYR A 10 5.69 -5.61 4.33
N GLN A 11 6.75 -4.78 4.33
CA GLN A 11 6.96 -3.72 3.36
C GLN A 11 8.45 -3.51 3.11
N LEU A 12 8.79 -3.13 1.88
CA LEU A 12 10.12 -2.74 1.46
C LEU A 12 10.11 -1.27 1.02
N LEU A 13 11.12 -0.52 1.42
CA LEU A 13 11.35 0.86 1.01
C LEU A 13 12.80 1.03 0.57
N ILE A 14 13.03 1.91 -0.41
CA ILE A 14 14.37 2.33 -0.81
C ILE A 14 14.55 3.80 -0.43
N ASP A 15 15.58 4.05 0.34
CA ASP A 15 16.09 5.39 0.60
C ASP A 15 17.21 5.69 -0.41
N GLU A 16 16.82 6.18 -1.59
CA GLU A 16 17.75 6.47 -2.69
C GLU A 16 18.79 7.52 -2.30
N LYS A 17 18.41 8.52 -1.49
CA LYS A 17 19.32 9.58 -1.04
C LYS A 17 20.51 9.01 -0.25
N ASN A 18 20.26 8.03 0.58
CA ASN A 18 21.26 7.43 1.46
C ASN A 18 21.69 6.02 1.02
N LEU A 19 21.25 5.56 -0.14
CA LEU A 19 21.53 4.23 -0.70
C LEU A 19 21.24 3.09 0.28
N ARG A 20 20.01 3.10 0.83
CA ARG A 20 19.60 2.13 1.86
C ARG A 20 18.33 1.36 1.46
N LEU A 21 18.33 0.07 1.76
CA LEU A 21 17.14 -0.76 1.75
C LEU A 21 16.57 -0.83 3.17
N ILE A 22 15.31 -0.47 3.33
CA ILE A 22 14.59 -0.53 4.60
C ILE A 22 13.57 -1.66 4.53
N CYS A 23 13.76 -2.66 5.35
CA CYS A 23 12.90 -3.83 5.47
C CYS A 23 12.00 -3.68 6.70
N VAL A 24 10.72 -3.44 6.47
CA VAL A 24 9.71 -3.26 7.51
C VAL A 24 9.06 -4.60 7.82
N GLY A 25 9.12 -5.01 9.06
CA GLY A 25 8.52 -6.22 9.61
C GLY A 25 8.18 -6.00 11.08
N ARG A 26 8.28 -7.02 11.93
CA ARG A 26 8.16 -6.82 13.40
C ARG A 26 9.21 -5.86 13.95
N ARG A 27 10.32 -5.75 13.25
CA ARG A 27 11.39 -4.76 13.44
C ARG A 27 11.68 -4.14 12.09
N MET A 28 12.32 -3.01 12.11
CA MET A 28 12.79 -2.37 10.89
C MET A 28 14.29 -2.64 10.76
N HIS A 29 14.68 -3.32 9.69
CA HIS A 29 16.08 -3.62 9.39
C HIS A 29 16.53 -2.73 8.24
N ILE A 30 17.66 -2.07 8.42
CA ILE A 30 18.23 -1.15 7.44
C ILE A 30 19.55 -1.74 6.94
N PHE A 31 19.67 -1.84 5.61
CA PHE A 31 20.84 -2.35 4.92
C PHE A 31 21.41 -1.27 4.01
N ASP A 32 22.72 -1.25 3.84
CA ASP A 32 23.37 -0.60 2.72
C ASP A 32 22.99 -1.37 1.45
N ILE A 33 22.44 -0.68 0.45
CA ILE A 33 21.85 -1.35 -0.71
C ILE A 33 22.90 -1.95 -1.65
N ASN A 34 24.11 -1.39 -1.67
CA ASN A 34 25.18 -1.86 -2.54
C ASN A 34 25.92 -3.07 -1.99
N THR A 35 26.09 -3.13 -0.67
CA THR A 35 26.88 -4.18 -0.01
C THR A 35 26.02 -5.20 0.72
N MET A 36 24.73 -4.93 0.89
CA MET A 36 23.79 -5.69 1.72
C MET A 36 24.26 -5.92 3.16
N LYS A 37 25.16 -5.08 3.63
CA LYS A 37 25.55 -5.06 5.03
C LYS A 37 24.47 -4.37 5.86
N LYS A 38 24.09 -5.02 6.95
CA LYS A 38 23.12 -4.43 7.89
C LYS A 38 23.75 -3.22 8.60
N ILE A 39 23.12 -2.05 8.44
CA ILE A 39 23.53 -0.79 9.09
C ILE A 39 22.91 -0.68 10.49
N SER A 40 21.59 -0.97 10.59
CA SER A 40 20.85 -0.75 11.82
C SER A 40 19.64 -1.68 11.93
N THR A 41 19.15 -1.81 13.16
CA THR A 41 17.85 -2.43 13.45
C THR A 41 17.12 -1.56 14.45
N ILE A 42 15.95 -1.08 14.09
CA ILE A 42 15.07 -0.31 14.96
C ILE A 42 14.00 -1.26 15.50
N GLY A 43 13.92 -1.36 16.82
CA GLY A 43 12.94 -2.14 17.55
C GLY A 43 12.03 -1.26 18.39
N GLY A 44 11.34 -1.88 19.36
CA GLY A 44 10.47 -1.15 20.29
C GLY A 44 9.10 -0.80 19.75
N PHE A 45 8.68 -1.47 18.68
CA PHE A 45 7.30 -1.45 18.21
C PHE A 45 6.53 -2.59 18.87
N SER A 46 5.31 -2.32 19.34
CA SER A 46 4.41 -3.40 19.77
C SER A 46 4.08 -4.32 18.61
N ASP A 47 3.75 -3.72 17.46
CA ASP A 47 3.64 -4.34 16.14
C ASP A 47 3.75 -3.21 15.10
N LEU A 48 4.73 -3.27 14.22
CA LEU A 48 4.92 -2.30 13.16
C LEU A 48 4.05 -2.67 11.96
N SER A 49 3.22 -1.73 11.50
CA SER A 49 2.37 -1.93 10.33
C SER A 49 3.04 -1.50 9.04
N MET A 50 3.49 -0.25 8.98
CA MET A 50 4.05 0.37 7.78
C MET A 50 5.02 1.50 8.14
N ALA A 51 5.81 1.88 7.13
CA ALA A 51 6.68 3.05 7.18
C ALA A 51 6.59 3.87 5.89
N VAL A 52 6.98 5.14 5.95
CA VAL A 52 7.13 6.01 4.79
C VAL A 52 8.33 6.95 4.98
N ILE A 53 9.05 7.20 3.89
CA ILE A 53 10.22 8.07 3.86
C ILE A 53 9.77 9.47 3.45
N GLY A 54 10.05 10.46 4.30
CA GLY A 54 9.94 11.87 3.97
C GLY A 54 11.29 12.45 3.53
N SER A 55 11.35 13.77 3.41
CA SER A 55 12.56 14.49 2.95
C SER A 55 13.75 14.28 3.91
N ASP A 56 13.55 14.43 5.20
CA ASP A 56 14.58 14.35 6.26
C ASP A 56 14.21 13.41 7.41
N LYS A 57 13.04 12.81 7.35
CA LYS A 57 12.48 11.94 8.39
C LYS A 57 12.01 10.61 7.83
N LEU A 58 11.99 9.61 8.70
CA LEU A 58 11.36 8.33 8.48
C LEU A 58 10.18 8.21 9.45
N TYR A 59 9.03 7.92 8.94
CA TYR A 59 7.79 7.81 9.70
C TYR A 59 7.32 6.36 9.73
N THR A 60 6.87 5.91 10.88
CA THR A 60 6.35 4.56 11.06
C THR A 60 5.02 4.59 11.79
N ILE A 61 4.13 3.68 11.44
CA ILE A 61 2.87 3.50 12.15
C ILE A 61 2.79 2.09 12.75
N GLY A 62 2.44 2.01 14.01
CA GLY A 62 2.16 0.74 14.68
C GLY A 62 0.69 0.35 14.56
N THR A 63 0.38 -0.92 14.83
CA THR A 63 -1.00 -1.47 14.78
C THR A 63 -1.96 -0.75 15.73
N GLN A 64 -1.44 -0.13 16.79
CA GLN A 64 -2.22 0.64 17.76
C GLN A 64 -2.39 2.13 17.38
N GLY A 65 -1.89 2.52 16.19
CA GLY A 65 -2.02 3.88 15.68
C GLY A 65 -1.01 4.88 16.25
N GLU A 66 0.08 4.43 16.84
CA GLU A 66 1.20 5.28 17.24
C GLU A 66 2.08 5.57 16.02
N LEU A 67 2.10 6.84 15.58
CA LEU A 67 3.01 7.35 14.57
C LEU A 67 4.32 7.74 15.25
N LYS A 68 5.42 7.07 14.92
CA LYS A 68 6.77 7.41 15.38
C LYS A 68 7.58 8.08 14.29
N ILE A 69 8.36 9.06 14.68
CA ILE A 69 9.18 9.89 13.80
C ILE A 69 10.64 9.67 14.15
N PHE A 70 11.41 9.31 13.14
CA PHE A 70 12.85 9.11 13.25
C PHE A 70 13.58 10.06 12.31
N ASP A 71 14.79 10.42 12.67
CA ASP A 71 15.73 11.05 11.77
C ASP A 71 16.08 10.08 10.63
N ARG A 72 16.05 10.54 9.39
CA ARG A 72 16.29 9.69 8.22
C ARG A 72 17.75 9.27 8.08
N GLU A 73 18.71 10.09 8.56
CA GLU A 73 20.14 9.81 8.40
C GLU A 73 20.67 8.83 9.45
N ASN A 74 20.36 9.07 10.72
CA ASN A 74 20.92 8.31 11.83
C ASN A 74 19.91 7.43 12.55
N PHE A 75 18.63 7.47 12.16
CA PHE A 75 17.53 6.69 12.74
C PHE A 75 17.24 6.97 14.21
N GLN A 76 17.71 8.11 14.73
CA GLN A 76 17.37 8.54 16.07
C GLN A 76 15.89 8.87 16.18
N TYR A 77 15.27 8.36 17.23
CA TYR A 77 13.89 8.73 17.58
C TYR A 77 13.80 10.22 17.88
N LYS A 78 12.81 10.89 17.33
CA LYS A 78 12.55 12.32 17.51
C LYS A 78 11.28 12.59 18.29
N ALA A 79 10.17 11.96 17.90
CA ALA A 79 8.86 12.20 18.47
C ALA A 79 7.89 11.06 18.18
N SER A 80 6.75 11.05 18.86
CA SER A 80 5.60 10.25 18.45
C SER A 80 4.30 11.02 18.67
N VAL A 81 3.29 10.60 17.92
CA VAL A 81 1.93 11.13 17.98
C VAL A 81 0.93 9.99 17.90
N GLN A 82 -0.12 10.04 18.72
CA GLN A 82 -1.16 9.02 18.72
C GLN A 82 -2.28 9.40 17.76
N THR A 83 -2.45 8.60 16.68
CA THR A 83 -3.50 8.82 15.69
C THR A 83 -4.81 8.12 16.02
N TYR A 84 -4.77 7.10 16.86
CA TYR A 84 -5.90 6.22 17.19
C TYR A 84 -6.48 5.44 15.99
N VAL A 85 -5.75 5.38 14.89
CA VAL A 85 -6.11 4.58 13.71
C VAL A 85 -5.44 3.21 13.81
N HIS A 86 -6.25 2.15 13.87
CA HIS A 86 -5.75 0.78 14.06
C HIS A 86 -5.41 0.13 12.73
N ASP A 87 -4.37 -0.71 12.74
CA ASP A 87 -3.88 -1.44 11.55
C ASP A 87 -3.71 -0.51 10.34
N GLY A 88 -3.24 0.70 10.62
CA GLY A 88 -3.22 1.81 9.68
C GLY A 88 -2.17 1.65 8.59
N LYS A 89 -2.54 2.14 7.41
CA LYS A 89 -1.61 2.46 6.33
C LYS A 89 -1.24 3.91 6.43
N ILE A 90 -0.02 4.22 6.02
CA ILE A 90 0.56 5.55 6.12
C ILE A 90 0.86 6.10 4.72
N PHE A 91 0.49 7.35 4.49
CA PHE A 91 0.78 8.09 3.27
C PHE A 91 1.32 9.46 3.64
N ILE A 92 2.35 9.91 2.93
CA ILE A 92 2.88 11.26 3.04
C ILE A 92 2.52 12.04 1.77
N ASN A 93 2.14 13.30 1.91
CA ASN A 93 1.85 14.14 0.76
C ASN A 93 3.15 14.63 0.07
N ALA A 94 3.04 15.11 -1.17
CA ALA A 94 4.18 15.53 -1.99
C ALA A 94 5.00 16.68 -1.35
N LYS A 95 4.36 17.53 -0.54
CA LYS A 95 5.03 18.62 0.19
C LYS A 95 5.80 18.14 1.40
N ASN A 96 5.62 16.89 1.85
CA ASN A 96 6.18 16.34 3.07
C ASN A 96 5.78 17.11 4.36
N ASP A 97 4.62 17.75 4.38
CA ASP A 97 4.12 18.51 5.51
C ASP A 97 2.94 17.85 6.22
N LYS A 98 2.30 16.84 5.58
CA LYS A 98 1.18 16.11 6.14
C LYS A 98 1.30 14.60 5.94
N ILE A 99 0.85 13.85 6.93
CA ILE A 99 0.71 12.40 6.87
C ILE A 99 -0.76 12.03 7.04
N CYS A 100 -1.25 11.19 6.14
CA CYS A 100 -2.53 10.52 6.30
C CYS A 100 -2.31 9.11 6.84
N VAL A 101 -3.04 8.75 7.89
CA VAL A 101 -3.13 7.39 8.39
C VAL A 101 -4.55 6.89 8.14
N TRP A 102 -4.64 5.75 7.49
CA TRP A 102 -5.90 5.13 7.10
C TRP A 102 -5.97 3.70 7.62
N GLY A 103 -7.01 3.34 8.32
CA GLY A 103 -7.19 2.00 8.86
C GLY A 103 -8.65 1.58 8.93
N ALA A 104 -8.89 0.33 9.32
CA ALA A 104 -10.24 -0.19 9.50
C ALA A 104 -10.32 -1.04 10.76
N LYS A 105 -11.24 -0.69 11.66
CA LYS A 105 -11.54 -1.45 12.86
C LYS A 105 -13.02 -1.86 12.84
N ARG A 106 -13.29 -3.17 12.90
CA ARG A 106 -14.66 -3.71 13.00
C ARG A 106 -15.65 -3.11 11.99
N ARG A 107 -15.21 -2.94 10.72
CA ARG A 107 -15.98 -2.34 9.61
C ARG A 107 -16.11 -0.80 9.65
N ILE A 108 -15.53 -0.14 10.61
CA ILE A 108 -15.41 1.32 10.64
C ILE A 108 -14.08 1.69 10.01
N ILE A 109 -14.08 2.61 9.07
CA ILE A 109 -12.85 3.17 8.52
C ILE A 109 -12.49 4.39 9.33
N GLU A 110 -11.25 4.40 9.73
CA GLU A 110 -10.64 5.45 10.53
C GLU A 110 -9.63 6.19 9.65
N VAL A 111 -9.75 7.52 9.60
CA VAL A 111 -8.82 8.39 8.87
C VAL A 111 -8.31 9.45 9.83
N ALA A 112 -7.01 9.63 9.85
CA ALA A 112 -6.38 10.73 10.58
C ALA A 112 -5.36 11.42 9.68
N VAL A 113 -5.32 12.74 9.73
CA VAL A 113 -4.29 13.55 9.09
C VAL A 113 -3.47 14.22 10.18
N VAL A 114 -2.16 14.03 10.11
CA VAL A 114 -1.18 14.60 11.03
C VAL A 114 -0.49 15.75 10.31
N ASP A 115 -0.57 16.94 10.85
CA ASP A 115 0.29 18.08 10.48
C ASP A 115 1.68 17.85 11.09
N LEU A 116 2.71 17.85 10.26
CA LEU A 116 4.06 17.51 10.69
C LEU A 116 4.83 18.67 11.35
N ALA A 117 4.38 19.91 11.16
CA ALA A 117 4.98 21.06 11.80
C ALA A 117 4.51 21.18 13.27
N GLU A 118 3.21 20.98 13.49
CA GLU A 118 2.58 21.15 14.80
C GLU A 118 2.43 19.81 15.56
N LEU A 119 2.60 18.69 14.88
CA LEU A 119 2.27 17.34 15.35
C LEU A 119 0.81 17.22 15.82
N SER A 120 -0.06 18.02 15.23
CA SER A 120 -1.50 17.99 15.48
C SER A 120 -2.19 16.90 14.68
N VAL A 121 -3.22 16.27 15.25
CA VAL A 121 -3.95 15.16 14.63
C VAL A 121 -5.40 15.56 14.43
N ASN A 122 -5.83 15.57 13.18
CA ASN A 122 -7.22 15.73 12.82
C ASN A 122 -7.80 14.39 12.36
N ARG A 123 -8.94 14.00 12.93
CA ARG A 123 -9.66 12.77 12.57
C ARG A 123 -10.89 13.11 11.76
N TYR A 124 -11.18 12.26 10.78
CA TYR A 124 -12.28 12.46 9.84
C TYR A 124 -13.15 11.23 9.79
N ASP A 125 -14.47 11.44 9.77
CA ASP A 125 -15.44 10.40 9.56
C ASP A 125 -15.60 10.12 8.06
N PHE A 126 -15.70 8.87 7.72
CA PHE A 126 -16.00 8.47 6.37
C PHE A 126 -17.52 8.47 6.13
N PRO A 127 -18.03 9.02 5.00
CA PRO A 127 -19.46 9.25 4.80
C PRO A 127 -20.24 7.97 4.44
N TRP A 128 -19.98 6.87 5.13
CA TRP A 128 -20.54 5.59 4.75
C TRP A 128 -21.87 5.32 5.43
N ARG A 129 -22.87 5.11 4.62
CA ARG A 129 -24.18 4.69 5.07
C ARG A 129 -24.42 3.27 4.61
N THR A 130 -24.38 2.31 5.51
CA THR A 130 -24.94 0.99 5.29
C THR A 130 -26.44 1.06 5.41
N ASN A 131 -27.17 0.32 4.56
CA ASN A 131 -28.60 0.08 4.67
C ASN A 131 -28.89 -1.42 4.77
N GLU A 132 -30.13 -1.80 4.95
CA GLU A 132 -30.53 -3.22 5.10
C GLU A 132 -30.17 -4.12 3.92
N PHE A 133 -29.93 -3.53 2.74
CA PHE A 133 -29.59 -4.27 1.52
C PHE A 133 -28.09 -4.40 1.30
N ILE A 134 -27.28 -3.59 1.98
CA ILE A 134 -25.83 -3.61 1.86
C ILE A 134 -25.27 -4.52 2.94
N SER A 135 -24.92 -5.74 2.56
CA SER A 135 -24.35 -6.74 3.48
C SER A 135 -22.84 -6.62 3.65
N TYR A 136 -22.19 -5.91 2.75
CA TYR A 136 -20.73 -5.76 2.75
C TYR A 136 -20.32 -4.45 2.10
N TYR A 137 -19.41 -3.77 2.76
CA TYR A 137 -18.84 -2.53 2.30
C TYR A 137 -17.33 -2.51 2.56
N ARG A 138 -16.58 -2.04 1.60
CA ARG A 138 -15.15 -1.78 1.73
C ARG A 138 -14.79 -0.48 1.05
N GLY A 139 -14.00 0.36 1.72
CA GLY A 139 -13.27 1.45 1.11
C GLY A 139 -11.78 1.24 1.29
N LYS A 140 -11.03 1.77 0.36
CA LYS A 140 -9.60 1.66 0.34
C LYS A 140 -8.97 2.94 -0.16
N LEU A 141 -8.04 3.46 0.61
CA LEU A 141 -7.25 4.62 0.22
C LEU A 141 -6.09 4.18 -0.69
N TYR A 142 -5.93 4.86 -1.79
CA TYR A 142 -4.85 4.63 -2.77
C TYR A 142 -3.83 5.76 -2.82
N GLY A 143 -4.19 6.94 -2.37
CA GLY A 143 -3.29 8.08 -2.38
C GLY A 143 -3.84 9.25 -1.58
N PHE A 144 -2.94 10.16 -1.26
CA PHE A 144 -3.20 11.36 -0.49
C PHE A 144 -2.27 12.47 -0.95
N ASP A 145 -2.81 13.64 -1.30
CA ASP A 145 -2.02 14.80 -1.71
C ASP A 145 -2.06 15.96 -0.70
N GLY A 146 -2.73 15.73 0.43
CA GLY A 146 -2.88 16.70 1.52
C GLY A 146 -4.23 17.40 1.54
N ASP A 147 -4.90 17.51 0.40
CA ASP A 147 -6.23 18.09 0.25
C ASP A 147 -7.23 17.07 -0.28
N ASN A 148 -6.75 16.13 -1.09
CA ASN A 148 -7.56 15.09 -1.70
C ASN A 148 -7.12 13.69 -1.29
N PHE A 149 -8.12 12.82 -1.22
CA PHE A 149 -7.97 11.40 -0.95
C PHE A 149 -8.47 10.62 -2.15
N TYR A 150 -7.66 9.71 -2.66
CA TYR A 150 -8.02 8.81 -3.76
C TYR A 150 -8.51 7.50 -3.18
N VAL A 151 -9.80 7.22 -3.33
CA VAL A 151 -10.49 6.14 -2.62
C VAL A 151 -11.28 5.27 -3.57
N SER A 152 -11.24 3.95 -3.38
CA SER A 152 -12.25 3.06 -3.95
C SER A 152 -13.25 2.63 -2.89
N GLU A 153 -14.49 2.52 -3.29
CA GLU A 153 -15.60 2.00 -2.48
C GLU A 153 -16.22 0.80 -3.20
N SER A 154 -16.35 -0.30 -2.49
CA SER A 154 -16.99 -1.50 -3.02
C SER A 154 -18.17 -1.89 -2.15
N PHE A 155 -19.33 -2.03 -2.76
CA PHE A 155 -20.57 -2.41 -2.10
C PHE A 155 -21.03 -3.77 -2.60
N ARG A 156 -21.34 -4.65 -1.68
CA ARG A 156 -21.95 -5.91 -2.00
C ARG A 156 -23.38 -5.95 -1.45
N VAL A 157 -24.33 -6.09 -2.35
CA VAL A 157 -25.74 -6.09 -2.01
C VAL A 157 -26.19 -7.49 -1.57
N ASN A 158 -26.95 -7.57 -0.50
CA ASN A 158 -27.50 -8.84 -0.03
C ASN A 158 -28.57 -9.37 -1.00
N LYS A 159 -29.02 -10.62 -0.77
CA LYS A 159 -29.98 -11.31 -1.64
C LYS A 159 -31.32 -10.55 -1.81
N ALA A 160 -31.77 -9.87 -0.76
CA ALA A 160 -33.00 -9.07 -0.80
C ALA A 160 -32.82 -7.80 -1.65
N GLY A 161 -31.68 -7.11 -1.53
CA GLY A 161 -31.36 -5.97 -2.36
C GLY A 161 -31.23 -6.32 -3.84
N ARG A 162 -30.62 -7.47 -4.18
CA ARG A 162 -30.55 -7.96 -5.57
C ARG A 162 -31.93 -8.25 -6.16
N ARG A 163 -32.84 -8.85 -5.37
CA ARG A 163 -34.25 -9.05 -5.80
C ARG A 163 -34.98 -7.73 -6.07
N LYS A 164 -34.56 -6.65 -5.44
CA LYS A 164 -35.06 -5.29 -5.68
C LYS A 164 -34.30 -4.55 -6.80
N GLY A 165 -33.43 -5.22 -7.54
CA GLY A 165 -32.71 -4.63 -8.68
C GLY A 165 -31.43 -3.92 -8.32
N LEU A 166 -30.99 -3.93 -7.07
CA LEU A 166 -29.69 -3.38 -6.68
C LEU A 166 -28.57 -4.33 -7.12
N LYS A 167 -27.42 -3.77 -7.50
CA LYS A 167 -26.23 -4.49 -7.95
C LYS A 167 -25.06 -4.28 -7.01
N ASP A 168 -24.11 -5.21 -7.03
CA ASP A 168 -22.79 -4.97 -6.45
C ASP A 168 -22.11 -3.88 -7.28
N THR A 169 -21.51 -2.88 -6.64
CA THR A 169 -20.83 -1.77 -7.31
C THR A 169 -19.48 -1.50 -6.70
N THR A 170 -18.56 -1.04 -7.51
CA THR A 170 -17.28 -0.47 -7.07
C THR A 170 -17.10 0.88 -7.75
N THR A 171 -16.86 1.90 -6.95
CA THR A 171 -16.54 3.24 -7.44
C THR A 171 -15.15 3.65 -6.97
N TYR A 172 -14.41 4.33 -7.85
CA TYR A 172 -13.18 5.01 -7.49
C TYR A 172 -13.41 6.52 -7.62
N GLY A 173 -13.06 7.26 -6.59
CA GLY A 173 -13.33 8.70 -6.56
C GLY A 173 -12.27 9.50 -5.82
N ILE A 174 -12.37 10.81 -6.02
CA ILE A 174 -11.64 11.81 -5.26
C ILE A 174 -12.56 12.32 -4.15
N TYR A 175 -12.01 12.33 -2.94
CA TYR A 175 -12.63 12.87 -1.74
C TYR A 175 -11.82 14.03 -1.21
N SER A 176 -12.48 15.00 -0.62
CA SER A 176 -11.82 16.10 0.10
C SER A 176 -12.42 16.27 1.49
N ILE A 177 -11.72 17.00 2.34
CA ILE A 177 -12.18 17.34 3.69
C ILE A 177 -13.20 18.48 3.60
N GLU A 178 -14.36 18.27 4.19
CA GLU A 178 -15.40 19.29 4.42
C GLU A 178 -15.84 19.23 5.88
N GLY A 179 -15.43 20.23 6.67
CA GLY A 179 -15.59 20.15 8.11
C GLY A 179 -14.83 18.96 8.72
N ASN A 180 -15.55 18.07 9.41
CA ASN A 180 -14.98 16.85 10.02
C ASN A 180 -15.22 15.59 9.17
N SER A 181 -15.69 15.73 7.94
CA SER A 181 -16.05 14.60 7.09
C SER A 181 -15.28 14.58 5.78
N LEU A 182 -15.07 13.38 5.23
CA LEU A 182 -14.58 13.20 3.86
C LEU A 182 -15.79 13.19 2.91
N CYS A 183 -15.85 14.17 2.02
CA CYS A 183 -16.92 14.32 1.03
C CYS A 183 -16.43 14.00 -0.36
N LYS A 184 -17.22 13.22 -1.10
CA LYS A 184 -16.89 12.84 -2.47
C LYS A 184 -17.02 14.04 -3.39
N LYS A 185 -15.94 14.37 -4.09
CA LYS A 185 -15.90 15.46 -5.09
C LYS A 185 -16.19 14.94 -6.48
N GLU A 186 -15.58 13.82 -6.84
CA GLU A 186 -15.60 13.30 -8.19
C GLU A 186 -15.60 11.77 -8.19
N THR A 187 -16.29 11.17 -9.13
CA THR A 187 -16.18 9.75 -9.48
C THR A 187 -15.31 9.62 -10.72
N ILE A 188 -14.14 9.01 -10.55
CA ILE A 188 -13.20 8.77 -11.66
C ILE A 188 -13.63 7.54 -12.47
N PHE A 189 -14.09 6.51 -11.76
CA PHE A 189 -14.43 5.23 -12.35
C PHE A 189 -15.52 4.52 -11.54
N GLU A 190 -16.43 3.83 -12.25
CA GLU A 190 -17.48 3.00 -11.66
C GLU A 190 -17.63 1.69 -12.43
N THR A 191 -17.87 0.60 -11.73
CA THR A 191 -18.14 -0.71 -12.30
C THR A 191 -19.21 -1.46 -11.50
N ASP A 192 -20.00 -2.27 -12.15
CA ASP A 192 -20.97 -3.17 -11.52
C ASP A 192 -20.40 -4.56 -11.21
N VAL A 193 -19.13 -4.78 -11.57
CA VAL A 193 -18.39 -5.98 -11.21
C VAL A 193 -17.72 -5.76 -9.86
N TYR A 194 -17.86 -6.73 -8.97
CA TYR A 194 -17.10 -6.73 -7.72
C TYR A 194 -15.62 -6.88 -8.03
N CYS A 195 -14.93 -5.78 -8.16
CA CYS A 195 -13.49 -5.75 -8.35
C CYS A 195 -12.84 -4.94 -7.23
N PHE A 196 -11.67 -5.39 -6.83
CA PHE A 196 -10.76 -4.56 -6.08
C PHE A 196 -9.90 -3.83 -7.10
N ILE A 197 -9.96 -2.52 -7.09
CA ILE A 197 -9.17 -1.70 -7.96
C ILE A 197 -7.85 -1.40 -7.26
N TRP A 198 -6.75 -1.55 -7.98
CA TRP A 198 -5.43 -1.37 -7.47
C TRP A 198 -4.80 -0.09 -7.99
N GLY A 199 -4.39 0.74 -7.08
CA GLY A 199 -3.35 1.72 -7.30
C GLY A 199 -2.00 1.17 -6.84
N CYS A 200 -0.90 1.86 -7.14
CA CYS A 200 0.47 1.48 -6.81
C CYS A 200 0.75 1.27 -5.31
N PHE A 201 -0.23 1.34 -4.47
CA PHE A 201 -0.03 1.48 -3.05
C PHE A 201 -0.49 0.32 -2.20
N ASP A 202 -1.17 -0.63 -2.70
CA ASP A 202 -1.51 -1.81 -1.91
C ASP A 202 -2.90 -2.39 -2.17
N GLY A 203 -2.98 -3.67 -2.06
CA GLY A 203 -4.19 -4.28 -2.04
C GLY A 203 -4.39 -5.65 -2.67
N GLY A 204 -5.49 -6.35 -2.91
CA GLY A 204 -5.78 -7.65 -3.50
C GLY A 204 -6.93 -7.63 -4.50
N VAL A 205 -6.74 -8.14 -5.68
CA VAL A 205 -7.75 -8.14 -6.72
C VAL A 205 -8.21 -9.54 -7.05
N TYR A 206 -9.49 -9.70 -7.12
CA TYR A 206 -10.11 -10.83 -7.81
C TYR A 206 -10.55 -10.36 -9.19
N ASP A 207 -9.97 -10.93 -10.23
CA ASP A 207 -10.47 -10.80 -11.60
C ASP A 207 -10.63 -9.37 -12.15
N SER A 208 -9.69 -8.43 -11.89
CA SER A 208 -9.86 -7.08 -12.41
C SER A 208 -9.06 -6.83 -13.67
N ASP A 209 -9.71 -6.17 -14.62
CA ASP A 209 -9.11 -5.69 -15.85
C ASP A 209 -8.64 -4.23 -15.75
N ILE A 210 -8.60 -3.68 -14.53
CA ILE A 210 -8.33 -2.25 -14.32
C ILE A 210 -7.33 -2.06 -13.21
N ILE A 211 -6.31 -1.27 -13.52
CA ILE A 211 -5.36 -0.75 -12.56
C ILE A 211 -5.56 0.76 -12.48
N ILE A 212 -5.59 1.31 -11.28
CA ILE A 212 -5.59 2.74 -11.08
C ILE A 212 -4.20 3.16 -10.61
N TYR A 213 -3.60 4.07 -11.37
CA TYR A 213 -2.29 4.62 -11.09
C TYR A 213 -2.36 6.14 -11.10
N ASN A 214 -1.88 6.78 -10.03
CA ASN A 214 -1.92 8.23 -9.85
C ASN A 214 -3.30 8.83 -10.17
N GLY A 215 -4.38 8.23 -9.67
CA GLY A 215 -5.74 8.69 -9.93
C GLY A 215 -6.27 8.43 -11.34
N LYS A 216 -5.51 7.77 -12.21
CA LYS A 216 -5.94 7.42 -13.57
C LYS A 216 -6.27 5.94 -13.66
N ALA A 217 -7.41 5.63 -14.24
CA ALA A 217 -7.77 4.26 -14.58
C ALA A 217 -7.00 3.82 -15.83
N ILE A 218 -6.26 2.74 -15.71
CA ILE A 218 -5.60 2.08 -16.84
C ILE A 218 -6.31 0.76 -17.04
N SER A 219 -6.99 0.62 -18.19
CA SER A 219 -7.59 -0.66 -18.57
C SER A 219 -6.46 -1.65 -18.88
N CYS A 220 -6.42 -2.74 -18.16
CA CYS A 220 -5.58 -3.87 -18.49
C CYS A 220 -6.45 -5.08 -18.79
N LYS A 221 -6.10 -5.83 -19.83
CA LYS A 221 -6.71 -7.13 -20.06
C LYS A 221 -6.45 -8.03 -18.87
N ARG A 222 -7.34 -8.97 -18.62
CA ARG A 222 -7.21 -10.00 -17.56
C ARG A 222 -5.90 -10.79 -17.74
N LEU A 223 -4.83 -10.26 -17.17
CA LEU A 223 -3.48 -10.83 -17.31
C LEU A 223 -3.25 -12.03 -16.39
N PHE A 224 -3.98 -12.09 -15.28
CA PHE A 224 -3.71 -13.05 -14.22
C PHE A 224 -4.92 -13.92 -13.93
N LYS A 225 -4.68 -15.23 -13.77
CA LYS A 225 -5.70 -16.20 -13.36
C LYS A 225 -5.94 -16.21 -11.84
N LYS A 226 -5.02 -15.63 -11.07
CA LYS A 226 -5.08 -15.54 -9.60
C LYS A 226 -5.27 -14.09 -9.18
N TYR A 227 -5.78 -13.87 -7.97
CA TYR A 227 -5.90 -12.53 -7.42
C TYR A 227 -4.53 -11.85 -7.35
N VAL A 228 -4.52 -10.57 -7.62
CA VAL A 228 -3.35 -9.71 -7.47
C VAL A 228 -3.23 -9.32 -6.00
N SER A 229 -2.10 -9.54 -5.35
CA SER A 229 -1.86 -9.18 -3.95
C SER A 229 -1.30 -7.78 -3.78
N PHE A 230 -0.49 -7.33 -4.72
CA PHE A 230 0.01 -5.94 -4.78
C PHE A 230 0.46 -5.58 -6.20
N VAL A 231 0.55 -4.28 -6.46
CA VAL A 231 1.12 -3.70 -7.68
C VAL A 231 2.02 -2.55 -7.26
N LYS A 232 3.22 -2.49 -7.81
CA LYS A 232 4.13 -1.35 -7.66
C LYS A 232 4.63 -0.88 -9.00
N LYS A 233 4.70 0.43 -9.19
CA LYS A 233 5.35 1.03 -10.34
C LYS A 233 6.87 0.87 -10.19
N CYS A 234 7.53 0.59 -11.29
CA CYS A 234 8.98 0.59 -11.44
C CYS A 234 9.35 1.32 -12.73
N ASP A 235 10.64 1.50 -13.00
CA ASP A 235 11.11 2.33 -14.13
C ASP A 235 10.57 1.85 -15.48
N SER A 236 10.47 0.56 -15.71
CA SER A 236 10.07 -0.04 -16.97
C SER A 236 8.76 -0.84 -16.86
N GLY A 237 7.78 -0.36 -16.10
CA GLY A 237 6.48 -1.03 -15.99
C GLY A 237 5.98 -1.18 -14.56
N PHE A 238 5.47 -2.35 -14.26
CA PHE A 238 4.90 -2.65 -12.95
C PHE A 238 5.41 -4.00 -12.44
N ILE A 239 5.58 -4.09 -11.13
CA ILE A 239 5.77 -5.33 -10.42
C ILE A 239 4.44 -5.75 -9.82
N VAL A 240 4.03 -6.98 -10.11
CA VAL A 240 2.72 -7.51 -9.70
C VAL A 240 2.89 -8.81 -8.94
N GLY A 241 2.48 -8.80 -7.69
CA GLY A 241 2.36 -10.02 -6.86
C GLY A 241 0.98 -10.66 -7.04
N THR A 242 0.93 -11.98 -7.25
CA THR A 242 -0.34 -12.69 -7.44
C THR A 242 -0.44 -13.94 -6.56
N GLY A 243 -1.61 -14.15 -5.97
CA GLY A 243 -1.90 -15.33 -5.17
C GLY A 243 -1.00 -15.49 -3.95
N SER A 244 -0.37 -14.42 -3.46
CA SER A 244 0.63 -14.42 -2.39
C SER A 244 1.83 -15.36 -2.67
N LYS A 245 2.11 -15.63 -3.95
CA LYS A 245 3.13 -16.62 -4.33
C LYS A 245 3.94 -16.25 -5.57
N PHE A 246 3.30 -15.66 -6.60
CA PHE A 246 3.97 -15.40 -7.88
C PHE A 246 4.26 -13.91 -8.05
N LEU A 247 5.46 -13.60 -8.51
CA LEU A 247 5.89 -12.24 -8.86
C LEU A 247 6.05 -12.13 -10.36
N TYR A 248 5.48 -11.07 -10.93
CA TYR A 248 5.59 -10.77 -12.35
C TYR A 248 6.11 -9.35 -12.57
N LYS A 249 6.92 -9.17 -13.59
CA LYS A 249 7.18 -7.90 -14.26
C LYS A 249 6.19 -7.73 -15.39
N VAL A 250 5.55 -6.58 -15.47
CA VAL A 250 4.52 -6.27 -16.47
C VAL A 250 4.90 -4.96 -17.17
N SER A 251 4.77 -4.92 -18.49
CA SER A 251 5.04 -3.71 -19.28
C SER A 251 4.10 -2.56 -18.93
N ASP A 252 4.48 -1.31 -19.25
CA ASP A 252 3.69 -0.11 -18.95
C ASP A 252 2.30 -0.12 -19.61
N ASP A 253 2.17 -0.75 -20.75
CA ASP A 253 0.93 -0.89 -21.52
C ASP A 253 0.14 -2.17 -21.19
N PHE A 254 0.62 -2.98 -20.24
CA PHE A 254 0.06 -4.26 -19.85
C PHE A 254 -0.05 -5.29 -20.99
N SER A 255 0.72 -5.12 -22.03
CA SER A 255 0.72 -6.07 -23.18
C SER A 255 1.55 -7.31 -22.89
N GLU A 256 2.59 -7.19 -22.07
CA GLU A 256 3.53 -8.25 -21.78
C GLU A 256 3.71 -8.47 -20.29
N LYS A 257 3.93 -9.71 -19.90
CA LYS A 257 4.30 -10.10 -18.55
C LYS A 257 5.38 -11.16 -18.55
N ARG A 258 6.32 -11.02 -17.63
CA ARG A 258 7.38 -12.00 -17.36
C ARG A 258 7.30 -12.45 -15.92
N LYS A 259 7.36 -13.75 -15.65
CA LYS A 259 7.47 -14.28 -14.28
C LYS A 259 8.88 -13.96 -13.76
N VAL A 260 8.96 -13.32 -12.60
CA VAL A 260 10.24 -13.01 -11.93
C VAL A 260 10.62 -14.12 -10.97
N CYS A 261 9.70 -14.55 -10.11
CA CYS A 261 9.95 -15.63 -9.17
C CYS A 261 8.66 -16.25 -8.64
N GLU A 262 8.87 -17.32 -7.87
CA GLU A 262 7.86 -18.01 -7.08
C GLU A 262 8.38 -18.13 -5.64
N GLU A 263 7.68 -17.49 -4.68
CA GLU A 263 8.03 -17.50 -3.27
C GLU A 263 6.77 -17.54 -2.42
N GLU A 264 6.71 -18.44 -1.45
CA GLU A 264 5.58 -18.56 -0.54
C GLU A 264 5.43 -17.32 0.36
N PHE A 265 4.20 -16.93 0.65
CA PHE A 265 3.86 -15.78 1.51
C PHE A 265 4.43 -14.44 1.03
N LEU A 266 4.44 -14.25 -0.29
CA LEU A 266 4.89 -13.01 -0.93
C LEU A 266 4.11 -11.81 -0.36
N SER A 267 4.82 -10.84 0.19
CA SER A 267 4.24 -9.66 0.84
C SER A 267 4.50 -8.37 0.09
N ASP A 268 5.72 -8.20 -0.44
CA ASP A 268 6.15 -6.98 -1.12
C ASP A 268 7.32 -7.23 -2.06
N CYS A 269 7.56 -6.32 -3.00
CA CYS A 269 8.73 -6.34 -3.86
C CYS A 269 9.11 -4.94 -4.32
N LEU A 270 10.40 -4.71 -4.53
CA LEU A 270 10.96 -3.54 -5.19
C LEU A 270 11.96 -3.97 -6.26
N GLU A 271 12.07 -3.16 -7.31
CA GLU A 271 13.13 -3.24 -8.31
C GLU A 271 14.04 -2.04 -8.13
N TYR A 272 15.34 -2.28 -8.04
CA TYR A 272 16.34 -1.23 -7.94
C TYR A 272 17.73 -1.74 -8.35
N GLY A 273 18.46 -0.97 -9.17
CA GLY A 273 19.83 -1.28 -9.54
C GLY A 273 20.00 -2.63 -10.26
N GLY A 274 19.01 -3.07 -11.02
CA GLY A 274 19.03 -4.36 -11.73
C GLY A 274 18.75 -5.57 -10.83
N HIS A 275 18.22 -5.35 -9.64
CA HIS A 275 17.83 -6.40 -8.69
C HIS A 275 16.37 -6.29 -8.30
N TYR A 276 15.74 -7.43 -8.03
CA TYR A 276 14.47 -7.55 -7.34
C TYR A 276 14.71 -7.88 -5.87
N TYR A 277 14.22 -7.01 -4.99
CA TYR A 277 14.17 -7.22 -3.55
C TYR A 277 12.79 -7.76 -3.20
N VAL A 278 12.70 -9.04 -2.92
CA VAL A 278 11.44 -9.76 -2.73
C VAL A 278 11.22 -10.04 -1.26
N GLY A 279 10.19 -9.44 -0.68
CA GLY A 279 9.79 -9.64 0.72
C GLY A 279 8.75 -10.75 0.84
N THR A 280 8.94 -11.62 1.82
CA THR A 280 7.93 -12.58 2.27
C THR A 280 7.74 -12.47 3.78
N TRP A 281 6.71 -13.10 4.32
CA TRP A 281 6.52 -13.12 5.77
C TRP A 281 7.63 -13.84 6.55
N GLU A 282 8.57 -14.48 5.86
CA GLU A 282 9.65 -15.25 6.48
C GLU A 282 11.04 -14.73 6.13
N LYS A 283 11.21 -14.15 4.93
CA LYS A 283 12.54 -13.83 4.40
C LYS A 283 12.54 -12.67 3.41
N LEU A 284 13.72 -12.06 3.24
CA LEU A 284 14.08 -11.21 2.12
C LEU A 284 14.88 -12.05 1.11
N VAL A 285 14.50 -12.00 -0.16
CA VAL A 285 15.18 -12.64 -1.27
C VAL A 285 15.63 -11.59 -2.26
N ILE A 286 16.89 -11.64 -2.71
CA ILE A 286 17.42 -10.75 -3.74
C ILE A 286 17.68 -11.58 -4.98
N ILE A 287 17.18 -11.13 -6.12
CA ILE A 287 17.25 -11.82 -7.41
C ILE A 287 17.80 -10.82 -8.42
N ASP A 288 18.82 -11.22 -9.19
CA ASP A 288 19.33 -10.43 -10.31
C ASP A 288 18.32 -10.45 -11.47
N ASP A 289 18.05 -9.31 -12.10
CA ASP A 289 17.10 -9.21 -13.24
C ASP A 289 17.55 -10.08 -14.44
N ASN A 290 18.85 -10.37 -14.53
CA ASN A 290 19.44 -11.21 -15.58
C ASN A 290 19.37 -12.73 -15.30
N ASP A 291 18.92 -13.14 -14.12
CA ASP A 291 18.68 -14.54 -13.82
C ASP A 291 17.40 -14.99 -14.55
N ASP A 292 17.53 -15.35 -15.83
CA ASP A 292 16.47 -16.01 -16.60
C ASP A 292 16.02 -17.27 -15.85
N ILE A 293 14.88 -17.17 -15.18
CA ILE A 293 14.18 -18.37 -14.70
C ILE A 293 13.57 -19.00 -15.97
N ARG A 294 14.36 -19.78 -16.69
CA ARG A 294 13.85 -20.63 -17.75
C ARG A 294 12.87 -21.61 -17.14
N GLU A 295 11.65 -21.58 -17.66
CA GLU A 295 10.60 -22.56 -17.34
C GLU A 295 11.05 -23.98 -17.65
#